data_867db633202ecff4ad9e9be76fa18971
#
_entry.id   867db633202ecff4ad9e9be76fa18971
#
_cell.length_a   1.000
_cell.length_b   1.000
_cell.length_c   1.000
_cell.angle_alpha   90.00
_cell.angle_beta   90.00
_cell.angle_gamma   90.00
#
_symmetry.space_group_name_H-M   'P 1'
#
loop_
_entity.id
_entity.type
_entity.pdbx_description
1 polymer ?
#
loop_
_entity_poly.entity_id
_entity_poly.type
_entity_poly.pdbx_seq_one_letter_code
_entity_poly.pdbx_strand_id
1 'polypeptide(L)'
;MGLFYNNNVAGSGVAKHGKQKKPFFRFWEIFLNKFWVFIEINFIYLLFCIPVVTFGPATAAMTTLMRNIYLERPQFIFHDFWKAFKKNFWQSLGVGVFDVWCICIAVFSFIFFSANIDNNDQPFWLFYALVMAVEIVVLMMNFYIFPQIAALNLKLPQILKNSLILAFVNIKGNLITLAFFLVYLALLGFFTIPMLIMLPILPFAWLSFLSVFNCYPAIQKYIINPFYEQQGLRNPELPDEDDEEDEDVIFEDRGGEEAPMAIKKNDKGGKVIK
;
A
#
# COMPACT_ATOMS: atom_id res chain seq x y z
N MET A 1 -45.24 -22.28 -16.79
CA MET A 1 -44.25 -22.19 -17.87
C MET A 1 -43.86 -20.73 -18.04
N GLY A 2 -42.69 -20.33 -17.55
CA GLY A 2 -42.18 -18.96 -17.67
C GLY A 2 -41.69 -18.71 -19.09
N LEU A 3 -42.34 -17.84 -19.82
CA LEU A 3 -42.03 -17.48 -21.21
C LEU A 3 -40.70 -16.73 -21.41
N PHE A 4 -39.94 -16.48 -20.35
CA PHE A 4 -38.75 -15.63 -20.40
C PHE A 4 -37.49 -16.22 -19.72
N TYR A 5 -37.48 -17.48 -19.30
CA TYR A 5 -36.31 -18.10 -18.70
C TYR A 5 -35.92 -19.35 -19.47
N ASN A 6 -34.91 -19.26 -20.28
CA ASN A 6 -34.32 -20.40 -20.98
C ASN A 6 -33.22 -21.00 -20.07
N ASN A 7 -33.54 -22.10 -19.37
CA ASN A 7 -32.63 -22.76 -18.44
C ASN A 7 -31.40 -23.44 -19.11
N ASN A 8 -31.37 -23.46 -20.45
CA ASN A 8 -30.35 -24.17 -21.23
C ASN A 8 -29.28 -23.25 -21.80
N VAL A 9 -29.33 -21.94 -21.53
CA VAL A 9 -28.26 -21.04 -21.91
C VAL A 9 -27.39 -20.85 -20.66
N ALA A 10 -26.33 -21.65 -20.58
CA ALA A 10 -25.20 -21.33 -19.65
C ALA A 10 -24.69 -19.95 -20.08
N GLY A 11 -24.93 -18.94 -19.26
CA GLY A 11 -24.36 -17.62 -19.47
C GLY A 11 -22.83 -17.76 -19.47
N SER A 12 -22.14 -16.99 -20.33
CA SER A 12 -20.69 -16.85 -20.26
C SER A 12 -20.33 -16.51 -18.81
N GLY A 13 -19.62 -17.42 -18.12
CA GLY A 13 -19.19 -17.22 -16.75
C GLY A 13 -18.52 -15.86 -16.62
N VAL A 14 -18.76 -15.15 -15.53
CA VAL A 14 -18.05 -13.91 -15.24
C VAL A 14 -16.59 -14.28 -15.03
N ALA A 15 -15.68 -13.74 -15.84
CA ALA A 15 -14.26 -13.94 -15.67
C ALA A 15 -13.87 -13.59 -14.22
N LYS A 16 -13.25 -14.53 -13.52
CA LYS A 16 -12.88 -14.43 -12.09
C LYS A 16 -11.96 -13.23 -11.83
N HIS A 17 -11.10 -12.93 -12.81
CA HIS A 17 -10.27 -11.73 -12.85
C HIS A 17 -10.35 -11.14 -14.27
N GLY A 18 -10.92 -9.95 -14.41
CA GLY A 18 -10.88 -9.22 -15.69
C GLY A 18 -9.46 -8.77 -16.01
N LYS A 19 -9.13 -8.53 -17.31
CA LYS A 19 -7.83 -8.03 -17.77
C LYS A 19 -7.27 -6.99 -16.80
N GLN A 20 -6.00 -7.16 -16.40
CA GLN A 20 -5.33 -6.25 -15.49
C GLN A 20 -5.45 -4.80 -15.98
N LYS A 21 -6.22 -4.00 -15.26
CA LYS A 21 -6.44 -2.60 -15.62
C LYS A 21 -5.14 -1.83 -15.48
N LYS A 22 -4.93 -0.83 -16.33
CA LYS A 22 -3.77 0.08 -16.19
C LYS A 22 -3.70 0.61 -14.75
N PRO A 23 -2.50 0.77 -14.15
CA PRO A 23 -2.34 1.14 -12.74
C PRO A 23 -3.15 2.37 -12.31
N PHE A 24 -3.24 3.37 -13.17
CA PHE A 24 -4.05 4.58 -12.92
C PHE A 24 -5.53 4.26 -12.70
N PHE A 25 -6.14 3.44 -13.56
CA PHE A 25 -7.56 3.08 -13.43
C PHE A 25 -7.80 2.18 -12.22
N ARG A 26 -6.87 1.25 -11.92
CA ARG A 26 -6.92 0.40 -10.73
C ARG A 26 -6.87 1.23 -9.44
N PHE A 27 -5.99 2.24 -9.38
CA PHE A 27 -5.92 3.14 -8.24
C PHE A 27 -7.26 3.81 -7.95
N TRP A 28 -7.86 4.45 -8.96
CA TRP A 28 -9.13 5.15 -8.81
C TRP A 28 -10.30 4.21 -8.52
N GLU A 29 -10.33 3.03 -9.11
CA GLU A 29 -11.35 2.02 -8.83
C GLU A 29 -11.31 1.56 -7.37
N ILE A 30 -10.15 1.19 -6.85
CA ILE A 30 -9.99 0.80 -5.44
C ILE A 30 -10.37 1.97 -4.53
N PHE A 31 -9.92 3.17 -4.84
CA PHE A 31 -10.20 4.36 -4.05
C PHE A 31 -11.70 4.67 -3.99
N LEU A 32 -12.38 4.70 -5.13
CA LEU A 32 -13.81 5.00 -5.17
C LEU A 32 -14.66 3.90 -4.51
N ASN A 33 -14.32 2.63 -4.76
CA ASN A 33 -15.06 1.51 -4.16
C ASN A 33 -14.91 1.45 -2.63
N LYS A 34 -13.78 1.92 -2.09
CA LYS A 34 -13.48 1.88 -0.65
C LYS A 34 -13.45 3.26 0.01
N PHE A 35 -14.05 4.27 -0.62
CA PHE A 35 -14.00 5.67 -0.17
C PHE A 35 -14.34 5.86 1.31
N TRP A 36 -15.42 5.25 1.79
CA TRP A 36 -15.83 5.33 3.20
C TRP A 36 -14.82 4.69 4.14
N VAL A 37 -14.18 3.61 3.71
CA VAL A 37 -13.11 2.93 4.45
C VAL A 37 -11.91 3.86 4.65
N PHE A 38 -11.56 4.66 3.64
CA PHE A 38 -10.47 5.65 3.76
C PHE A 38 -10.79 6.72 4.80
N ILE A 39 -12.02 7.21 4.85
CA ILE A 39 -12.45 8.20 5.86
C ILE A 39 -12.35 7.58 7.26
N GLU A 40 -12.84 6.37 7.44
CA GLU A 40 -12.79 5.66 8.72
C GLU A 40 -11.34 5.45 9.20
N ILE A 41 -10.46 4.99 8.33
CA ILE A 41 -9.04 4.79 8.65
C ILE A 41 -8.36 6.12 8.99
N ASN A 42 -8.65 7.18 8.23
CA ASN A 42 -8.09 8.51 8.47
C ASN A 42 -8.51 9.05 9.86
N PHE A 43 -9.78 8.87 10.22
CA PHE A 43 -10.29 9.29 11.52
C PHE A 43 -9.63 8.52 12.66
N ILE A 44 -9.54 7.19 12.56
CA ILE A 44 -8.85 6.34 13.55
C ILE A 44 -7.39 6.77 13.66
N TYR A 45 -6.70 6.98 12.54
CA TYR A 45 -5.32 7.43 12.52
C TYR A 45 -5.12 8.71 13.31
N LEU A 46 -5.94 9.73 13.07
CA LEU A 46 -5.86 11.01 13.77
C LEU A 46 -6.12 10.88 15.27
N LEU A 47 -7.08 10.04 15.66
CA LEU A 47 -7.36 9.73 17.06
C LEU A 47 -6.11 9.18 17.77
N PHE A 48 -5.38 8.28 17.10
CA PHE A 48 -4.15 7.69 17.63
C PHE A 48 -2.92 8.62 17.51
N CYS A 49 -2.99 9.68 16.72
CA CYS A 49 -1.96 10.71 16.63
C CYS A 49 -2.09 11.83 17.67
N ILE A 50 -3.18 11.87 18.47
CA ILE A 50 -3.34 12.87 19.53
C ILE A 50 -2.11 12.92 20.46
N PRO A 51 -1.58 11.80 20.97
CA PRO A 51 -0.28 11.80 21.57
C PRO A 51 0.78 11.81 20.46
N VAL A 52 1.56 12.89 20.33
CA VAL A 52 2.57 13.06 19.27
C VAL A 52 3.55 11.87 19.20
N VAL A 53 3.84 11.26 20.34
CA VAL A 53 4.74 10.09 20.45
C VAL A 53 4.22 8.87 19.68
N THR A 54 2.92 8.72 19.53
CA THR A 54 2.30 7.58 18.84
C THR A 54 2.15 7.77 17.33
N PHE A 55 2.66 8.88 16.79
CA PHE A 55 2.65 9.16 15.35
C PHE A 55 3.24 8.00 14.51
N GLY A 56 4.45 7.52 14.87
CA GLY A 56 5.10 6.41 14.17
C GLY A 56 4.27 5.11 14.20
N PRO A 57 3.86 4.61 15.38
CA PRO A 57 3.00 3.44 15.50
C PRO A 57 1.65 3.58 14.77
N ALA A 58 1.02 4.75 14.82
CA ALA A 58 -0.22 5.02 14.09
C ALA A 58 -0.01 4.97 12.57
N THR A 59 1.10 5.54 12.07
CA THR A 59 1.46 5.50 10.64
C THR A 59 1.73 4.07 10.17
N ALA A 60 2.43 3.24 10.96
CA ALA A 60 2.66 1.84 10.64
C ALA A 60 1.35 1.02 10.59
N ALA A 61 0.42 1.29 11.53
CA ALA A 61 -0.90 0.66 11.54
C ALA A 61 -1.74 1.07 10.33
N MET A 62 -1.81 2.37 10.02
CA MET A 62 -2.49 2.89 8.83
C MET A 62 -1.91 2.27 7.56
N THR A 63 -0.59 2.24 7.42
CA THR A 63 0.09 1.65 6.25
C THR A 63 -0.20 0.15 6.11
N THR A 64 -0.34 -0.57 7.22
CA THR A 64 -0.76 -1.99 7.20
C THR A 64 -2.14 -2.16 6.58
N LEU A 65 -3.11 -1.31 6.97
CA LEU A 65 -4.44 -1.32 6.38
C LEU A 65 -4.44 -0.93 4.90
N MET A 66 -3.65 0.10 4.52
CA MET A 66 -3.51 0.50 3.12
C MET A 66 -2.91 -0.60 2.25
N ARG A 67 -1.93 -1.37 2.79
CA ARG A 67 -1.39 -2.54 2.13
C ARG A 67 -2.45 -3.63 1.94
N ASN A 68 -3.27 -3.90 2.95
CA ASN A 68 -4.37 -4.85 2.83
C ASN A 68 -5.39 -4.42 1.78
N ILE A 69 -5.68 -3.11 1.67
CA ILE A 69 -6.52 -2.54 0.62
C ILE A 69 -5.90 -2.74 -0.77
N TYR A 70 -4.59 -2.50 -0.91
CA TYR A 70 -3.84 -2.71 -2.15
C TYR A 70 -3.86 -4.17 -2.62
N LEU A 71 -3.75 -5.11 -1.66
CA LEU A 71 -3.81 -6.55 -1.90
C LEU A 71 -5.25 -7.10 -1.96
N GLU A 72 -6.25 -6.22 -1.88
CA GLU A 72 -7.69 -6.55 -1.92
C GLU A 72 -8.11 -7.57 -0.85
N ARG A 73 -7.36 -7.63 0.27
CA ARG A 73 -7.65 -8.53 1.39
C ARG A 73 -8.82 -8.01 2.24
N PRO A 74 -9.69 -8.91 2.73
CA PRO A 74 -10.71 -8.55 3.71
C PRO A 74 -10.05 -8.08 5.01
N GLN A 75 -10.62 -7.04 5.64
CA GLN A 75 -10.08 -6.49 6.88
C GLN A 75 -11.18 -5.95 7.80
N PHE A 76 -10.94 -6.07 9.11
CA PHE A 76 -11.74 -5.42 10.15
C PHE A 76 -10.98 -4.18 10.63
N ILE A 77 -11.40 -2.98 10.20
CA ILE A 77 -10.62 -1.75 10.24
C ILE A 77 -10.05 -1.49 11.65
N PHE A 78 -10.91 -1.35 12.66
CA PHE A 78 -10.45 -1.04 14.02
C PHE A 78 -9.62 -2.17 14.65
N HIS A 79 -10.05 -3.43 14.47
CA HIS A 79 -9.36 -4.60 15.03
C HIS A 79 -7.96 -4.74 14.42
N ASP A 80 -7.86 -4.66 13.09
CA ASP A 80 -6.59 -4.85 12.38
C ASP A 80 -5.67 -3.66 12.60
N PHE A 81 -6.21 -2.42 12.70
CA PHE A 81 -5.45 -1.24 13.08
C PHE A 81 -4.82 -1.42 14.46
N TRP A 82 -5.61 -1.81 15.46
CA TRP A 82 -5.13 -2.00 16.83
C TRP A 82 -4.11 -3.13 16.95
N LYS A 83 -4.33 -4.21 16.22
CA LYS A 83 -3.39 -5.34 16.14
C LYS A 83 -2.05 -4.91 15.52
N ALA A 84 -2.08 -4.20 14.39
CA ALA A 84 -0.89 -3.70 13.71
C ALA A 84 -0.15 -2.65 14.56
N PHE A 85 -0.89 -1.73 15.22
CA PHE A 85 -0.36 -0.74 16.14
C PHE A 85 0.45 -1.38 17.26
N LYS A 86 -0.12 -2.37 17.95
CA LYS A 86 0.58 -3.08 19.03
C LYS A 86 1.77 -3.89 18.55
N LYS A 87 1.61 -4.61 17.43
CA LYS A 87 2.65 -5.50 16.87
C LYS A 87 3.92 -4.74 16.55
N ASN A 88 3.77 -3.57 15.92
CA ASN A 88 4.88 -2.81 15.37
C ASN A 88 5.28 -1.61 16.24
N PHE A 89 4.72 -1.49 17.45
CA PHE A 89 4.80 -0.30 18.30
C PHE A 89 6.24 0.21 18.49
N TRP A 90 7.11 -0.62 19.04
CA TRP A 90 8.48 -0.20 19.38
C TRP A 90 9.33 0.14 18.17
N GLN A 91 9.17 -0.63 17.10
CA GLN A 91 9.95 -0.42 15.89
C GLN A 91 9.54 0.86 15.17
N SER A 92 8.26 1.10 15.04
CA SER A 92 7.71 2.30 14.39
C SER A 92 7.78 3.54 15.28
N LEU A 93 7.81 3.37 16.61
CA LEU A 93 8.07 4.47 17.54
C LEU A 93 9.46 5.08 17.28
N GLY A 94 10.50 4.23 17.14
CA GLY A 94 11.85 4.70 16.85
C GLY A 94 11.93 5.49 15.54
N VAL A 95 11.23 5.02 14.49
CA VAL A 95 11.13 5.74 13.21
C VAL A 95 10.37 7.06 13.38
N GLY A 96 9.22 7.04 14.06
CA GLY A 96 8.42 8.24 14.26
C GLY A 96 9.15 9.34 15.05
N VAL A 97 9.92 8.98 16.08
CA VAL A 97 10.76 9.95 16.82
C VAL A 97 11.84 10.52 15.89
N PHE A 98 12.49 9.69 15.06
CA PHE A 98 13.45 10.16 14.08
C PHE A 98 12.80 11.11 13.06
N ASP A 99 11.63 10.80 12.54
CA ASP A 99 10.89 11.64 11.59
C ASP A 99 10.52 13.00 12.20
N VAL A 100 10.02 13.02 13.45
CA VAL A 100 9.73 14.26 14.16
C VAL A 100 11.01 15.11 14.33
N TRP A 101 12.14 14.48 14.63
CA TRP A 101 13.42 15.17 14.74
C TRP A 101 13.86 15.78 13.39
N CYS A 102 13.72 15.03 12.28
CA CYS A 102 13.97 15.53 10.93
C CYS A 102 13.05 16.74 10.60
N ILE A 103 11.75 16.65 10.88
CA ILE A 103 10.82 17.75 10.67
C ILE A 103 11.24 19.00 11.49
N CYS A 104 11.68 18.82 12.73
CA CYS A 104 12.18 19.94 13.55
C CYS A 104 13.42 20.58 12.92
N ILE A 105 14.36 19.79 12.36
CA ILE A 105 15.52 20.30 11.64
C ILE A 105 15.11 21.07 10.39
N ALA A 106 14.19 20.53 9.60
CA ALA A 106 13.69 21.19 8.38
C ALA A 106 13.04 22.54 8.71
N VAL A 107 12.17 22.59 9.71
CA VAL A 107 11.50 23.82 10.17
C VAL A 107 12.51 24.84 10.71
N PHE A 108 13.45 24.40 11.54
CA PHE A 108 14.50 25.26 12.07
C PHE A 108 15.37 25.83 10.94
N SER A 109 15.78 24.99 9.99
CA SER A 109 16.58 25.41 8.83
C SER A 109 15.84 26.42 7.97
N PHE A 110 14.52 26.23 7.76
CA PHE A 110 13.69 27.16 7.01
C PHE A 110 13.58 28.53 7.71
N ILE A 111 13.31 28.54 9.02
CA ILE A 111 13.21 29.76 9.82
C ILE A 111 14.56 30.50 9.83
N PHE A 112 15.65 29.78 10.08
CA PHE A 112 17.00 30.34 10.12
C PHE A 112 17.39 30.94 8.77
N PHE A 113 17.13 30.22 7.67
CA PHE A 113 17.42 30.71 6.33
C PHE A 113 16.58 31.95 5.98
N SER A 114 15.25 31.94 6.25
CA SER A 114 14.37 33.05 5.95
C SER A 114 14.75 34.32 6.73
N ALA A 115 15.26 34.16 7.96
CA ALA A 115 15.73 35.28 8.79
C ALA A 115 17.06 35.88 8.30
N ASN A 116 17.87 35.16 7.53
CA ASN A 116 19.19 35.56 7.07
C ASN A 116 19.28 35.76 5.54
N ILE A 117 18.15 35.83 4.87
CA ILE A 117 18.12 35.90 3.39
C ILE A 117 18.77 37.19 2.83
N ASP A 118 18.77 38.28 3.60
CA ASP A 118 19.34 39.56 3.21
C ASP A 118 20.87 39.63 3.35
N ASN A 119 21.45 38.70 4.11
CA ASN A 119 22.89 38.55 4.21
C ASN A 119 23.38 37.77 2.99
N ASN A 120 23.88 38.48 1.99
CA ASN A 120 24.32 37.98 0.68
C ASN A 120 25.47 36.96 0.73
N ASP A 121 25.62 36.24 1.85
CA ASP A 121 26.66 35.26 2.11
C ASP A 121 26.31 33.91 1.45
N GLN A 122 26.96 33.66 0.33
CA GLN A 122 26.85 32.46 -0.49
C GLN A 122 26.86 31.11 0.27
N PRO A 123 27.62 30.89 1.35
CA PRO A 123 27.67 29.62 2.03
C PRO A 123 26.34 29.20 2.67
N PHE A 124 25.48 30.10 3.11
CA PHE A 124 24.18 29.78 3.71
C PHE A 124 23.24 29.07 2.75
N TRP A 125 23.22 29.45 1.46
CA TRP A 125 22.42 28.80 0.42
C TRP A 125 22.81 27.32 0.23
N LEU A 126 24.12 27.06 0.24
CA LEU A 126 24.65 25.71 0.06
C LEU A 126 24.25 24.80 1.24
N PHE A 127 24.37 25.29 2.47
CA PHE A 127 23.96 24.53 3.66
C PHE A 127 22.46 24.27 3.67
N TYR A 128 21.63 25.27 3.32
CA TYR A 128 20.20 25.07 3.23
C TYR A 128 19.84 24.05 2.15
N ALA A 129 20.42 24.15 0.97
CA ALA A 129 20.19 23.19 -0.13
C ALA A 129 20.60 21.76 0.27
N LEU A 130 21.72 21.62 1.00
CA LEU A 130 22.18 20.32 1.51
C LEU A 130 21.19 19.71 2.51
N VAL A 131 20.72 20.50 3.48
CA VAL A 131 19.71 20.05 4.46
C VAL A 131 18.44 19.61 3.74
N MET A 132 17.92 20.43 2.82
CA MET A 132 16.71 20.11 2.05
C MET A 132 16.90 18.85 1.19
N ALA A 133 18.08 18.64 0.61
CA ALA A 133 18.37 17.42 -0.14
C ALA A 133 18.33 16.16 0.74
N VAL A 134 18.89 16.24 1.96
CA VAL A 134 18.83 15.14 2.93
C VAL A 134 17.38 14.86 3.35
N GLU A 135 16.60 15.90 3.64
CA GLU A 135 15.19 15.76 4.02
C GLU A 135 14.34 15.10 2.91
N ILE A 136 14.60 15.44 1.65
CA ILE A 136 13.93 14.79 0.52
C ILE A 136 14.28 13.30 0.46
N VAL A 137 15.53 12.93 0.69
CA VAL A 137 15.94 11.51 0.73
C VAL A 137 15.26 10.78 1.90
N VAL A 138 15.21 11.38 3.08
CA VAL A 138 14.52 10.81 4.25
C VAL A 138 13.03 10.63 3.96
N LEU A 139 12.38 11.62 3.34
CA LEU A 139 10.98 11.52 2.93
C LEU A 139 10.76 10.36 1.93
N MET A 140 11.64 10.22 0.94
CA MET A 140 11.58 9.09 0.01
C MET A 140 11.80 7.74 0.70
N MET A 141 12.68 7.67 1.70
CA MET A 141 12.88 6.46 2.50
C MET A 141 11.61 6.08 3.28
N ASN A 142 10.87 7.05 3.80
CA ASN A 142 9.64 6.82 4.55
C ASN A 142 8.53 6.16 3.71
N PHE A 143 8.51 6.37 2.39
CA PHE A 143 7.61 5.65 1.49
C PHE A 143 7.85 4.13 1.48
N TYR A 144 8.99 3.66 1.97
CA TYR A 144 9.36 2.24 2.07
C TYR A 144 9.45 1.73 3.50
N ILE A 145 9.84 2.57 4.47
CA ILE A 145 10.05 2.16 5.87
C ILE A 145 8.75 1.59 6.44
N PHE A 146 7.66 2.35 6.42
CA PHE A 146 6.39 1.92 6.98
C PHE A 146 5.75 0.73 6.27
N PRO A 147 5.73 0.65 4.92
CA PRO A 147 5.28 -0.56 4.23
C PRO A 147 6.12 -1.80 4.53
N GLN A 148 7.45 -1.67 4.72
CA GLN A 148 8.30 -2.80 5.12
C GLN A 148 8.03 -3.24 6.55
N ILE A 149 7.82 -2.31 7.50
CA ILE A 149 7.41 -2.61 8.88
C ILE A 149 6.07 -3.36 8.87
N ALA A 150 5.14 -2.96 8.01
CA ALA A 150 3.83 -3.59 7.87
C ALA A 150 3.89 -4.99 7.27
N ALA A 151 4.81 -5.23 6.32
CA ALA A 151 4.87 -6.45 5.52
C ALA A 151 5.86 -7.49 6.07
N LEU A 152 6.98 -7.05 6.65
CA LEU A 152 8.15 -7.88 6.91
C LEU A 152 8.52 -7.90 8.40
N ASN A 153 9.06 -9.03 8.85
CA ASN A 153 9.60 -9.16 10.21
C ASN A 153 11.14 -8.94 10.17
N LEU A 154 11.57 -7.77 9.70
CA LEU A 154 12.99 -7.40 9.61
C LEU A 154 13.41 -6.51 10.80
N LYS A 155 14.70 -6.53 11.13
CA LYS A 155 15.27 -5.59 12.12
C LYS A 155 15.34 -4.18 11.52
N LEU A 156 15.15 -3.15 12.36
CA LEU A 156 15.14 -1.74 11.93
C LEU A 156 16.34 -1.34 11.05
N PRO A 157 17.61 -1.70 11.34
CA PRO A 157 18.73 -1.36 10.47
C PRO A 157 18.63 -1.96 9.06
N GLN A 158 18.05 -3.15 8.93
CA GLN A 158 17.81 -3.79 7.63
C GLN A 158 16.75 -3.04 6.84
N ILE A 159 15.66 -2.63 7.51
CA ILE A 159 14.60 -1.83 6.89
C ILE A 159 15.16 -0.49 6.41
N LEU A 160 15.93 0.22 7.22
CA LEU A 160 16.56 1.49 6.84
C LEU A 160 17.47 1.34 5.62
N LYS A 161 18.34 0.32 5.63
CA LYS A 161 19.22 0.02 4.49
C LYS A 161 18.44 -0.28 3.22
N ASN A 162 17.43 -1.15 3.32
CA ASN A 162 16.58 -1.52 2.18
C ASN A 162 15.80 -0.30 1.66
N SER A 163 15.26 0.53 2.56
CA SER A 163 14.52 1.74 2.20
C SER A 163 15.39 2.75 1.47
N LEU A 164 16.64 2.92 1.91
CA LEU A 164 17.61 3.79 1.22
C LEU A 164 17.89 3.28 -0.20
N ILE A 165 18.12 1.99 -0.37
CA ILE A 165 18.36 1.40 -1.70
C ILE A 165 17.13 1.57 -2.59
N LEU A 166 15.92 1.26 -2.07
CA LEU A 166 14.68 1.38 -2.83
C LEU A 166 14.33 2.83 -3.18
N ALA A 167 14.72 3.80 -2.34
CA ALA A 167 14.54 5.22 -2.63
C ALA A 167 15.25 5.63 -3.92
N PHE A 168 16.38 5.03 -4.26
CA PHE A 168 17.11 5.28 -5.51
C PHE A 168 16.72 4.34 -6.66
N VAL A 169 16.39 3.09 -6.36
CA VAL A 169 16.04 2.10 -7.40
C VAL A 169 14.70 2.39 -8.05
N ASN A 170 13.67 2.75 -7.26
CA ASN A 170 12.33 3.04 -7.78
C ASN A 170 12.07 4.56 -7.92
N ILE A 171 12.99 5.26 -8.56
CA ILE A 171 12.91 6.72 -8.68
C ILE A 171 11.61 7.22 -9.34
N LYS A 172 11.07 6.48 -10.30
CA LYS A 172 9.81 6.84 -10.98
C LYS A 172 8.61 6.83 -10.00
N GLY A 173 8.46 5.76 -9.22
CA GLY A 173 7.39 5.67 -8.20
C GLY A 173 7.54 6.75 -7.13
N ASN A 174 8.78 7.01 -6.70
CA ASN A 174 9.09 8.03 -5.71
C ASN A 174 8.78 9.43 -6.21
N LEU A 175 9.15 9.78 -7.44
CA LEU A 175 8.87 11.09 -8.02
C LEU A 175 7.36 11.33 -8.16
N ILE A 176 6.59 10.33 -8.57
CA ILE A 176 5.14 10.44 -8.64
C ILE A 176 4.56 10.69 -7.24
N THR A 177 4.94 9.90 -6.25
CA THR A 177 4.45 10.02 -4.86
C THR A 177 4.87 11.37 -4.27
N LEU A 178 6.12 11.78 -4.47
CA LEU A 178 6.65 13.07 -4.02
C LEU A 178 5.91 14.24 -4.68
N ALA A 179 5.64 14.18 -5.98
CA ALA A 179 4.90 15.22 -6.68
C ALA A 179 3.50 15.42 -6.09
N PHE A 180 2.77 14.34 -5.82
CA PHE A 180 1.46 14.43 -5.17
C PHE A 180 1.56 14.98 -3.74
N PHE A 181 2.59 14.60 -2.99
CA PHE A 181 2.84 15.11 -1.65
C PHE A 181 3.12 16.62 -1.67
N LEU A 182 3.95 17.08 -2.60
CA LEU A 182 4.26 18.51 -2.79
C LEU A 182 3.03 19.30 -3.25
N VAL A 183 2.21 18.75 -4.14
CA VAL A 183 0.93 19.37 -4.54
C VAL A 183 0.02 19.52 -3.32
N TYR A 184 -0.09 18.49 -2.48
CA TYR A 184 -0.88 18.57 -1.25
C TYR A 184 -0.36 19.67 -0.30
N LEU A 185 0.97 19.76 -0.09
CA LEU A 185 1.57 20.82 0.71
C LEU A 185 1.34 22.22 0.12
N ALA A 186 1.42 22.35 -1.19
CA ALA A 186 1.12 23.62 -1.88
C ALA A 186 -0.35 24.01 -1.68
N LEU A 187 -1.28 23.08 -1.84
CA LEU A 187 -2.70 23.32 -1.59
C LEU A 187 -2.96 23.71 -0.13
N LEU A 188 -2.26 23.08 0.82
CA LEU A 188 -2.34 23.44 2.23
C LEU A 188 -1.86 24.91 2.47
N GLY A 189 -0.82 25.34 1.78
CA GLY A 189 -0.31 26.70 1.85
C GLY A 189 -1.27 27.74 1.24
N PHE A 190 -1.82 27.45 0.05
CA PHE A 190 -2.73 28.38 -0.63
C PHE A 190 -4.16 28.38 -0.08
N PHE A 191 -4.65 27.21 0.35
CA PHE A 191 -6.02 27.01 0.83
C PHE A 191 -6.03 26.49 2.25
N THR A 192 -5.31 27.15 3.17
CA THR A 192 -5.08 26.67 4.55
C THR A 192 -6.38 26.31 5.27
N ILE A 193 -7.40 27.17 5.26
CA ILE A 193 -8.65 26.92 5.99
C ILE A 193 -9.44 25.74 5.41
N PRO A 194 -9.74 25.67 4.09
CA PRO A 194 -10.39 24.49 3.50
C PRO A 194 -9.62 23.20 3.72
N MET A 195 -8.28 23.22 3.61
CA MET A 195 -7.45 22.04 3.79
C MET A 195 -7.42 21.56 5.25
N LEU A 196 -7.44 22.47 6.24
CA LEU A 196 -7.57 22.11 7.65
C LEU A 196 -8.92 21.46 7.95
N ILE A 197 -10.01 21.91 7.34
CA ILE A 197 -11.34 21.29 7.47
C ILE A 197 -11.35 19.90 6.83
N MET A 198 -10.62 19.70 5.73
CA MET A 198 -10.50 18.39 5.06
C MET A 198 -9.58 17.41 5.79
N LEU A 199 -8.73 17.88 6.71
CA LEU A 199 -7.72 17.08 7.38
C LEU A 199 -8.29 15.85 8.13
N PRO A 200 -9.41 15.91 8.87
CA PRO A 200 -10.01 14.73 9.48
C PRO A 200 -10.69 13.79 8.48
N ILE A 201 -10.96 14.23 7.25
CA ILE A 201 -11.77 13.46 6.32
C ILE A 201 -10.91 12.43 5.57
N LEU A 202 -9.84 12.85 4.90
CA LEU A 202 -9.23 11.96 3.91
C LEU A 202 -7.69 12.01 3.75
N PRO A 203 -6.97 13.13 3.96
CA PRO A 203 -5.67 13.35 3.34
C PRO A 203 -4.59 12.35 3.75
N PHE A 204 -4.50 11.97 5.02
CA PHE A 204 -3.45 11.06 5.47
C PHE A 204 -3.65 9.64 4.91
N ALA A 205 -4.88 9.14 4.96
CA ALA A 205 -5.22 7.83 4.41
C ALA A 205 -4.98 7.78 2.90
N TRP A 206 -5.35 8.83 2.17
CA TRP A 206 -5.15 8.92 0.72
C TRP A 206 -3.67 8.99 0.35
N LEU A 207 -2.87 9.83 1.02
CA LEU A 207 -1.42 9.93 0.78
C LEU A 207 -0.71 8.62 1.14
N SER A 208 -1.11 7.97 2.23
CA SER A 208 -0.57 6.67 2.62
C SER A 208 -0.89 5.59 1.58
N PHE A 209 -2.13 5.55 1.08
CA PHE A 209 -2.51 4.62 0.02
C PHE A 209 -1.75 4.89 -1.28
N LEU A 210 -1.61 6.14 -1.69
CA LEU A 210 -0.84 6.54 -2.86
C LEU A 210 0.63 6.09 -2.74
N SER A 211 1.23 6.27 -1.56
CA SER A 211 2.59 5.80 -1.28
C SER A 211 2.69 4.29 -1.41
N VAL A 212 1.78 3.53 -0.77
CA VAL A 212 1.75 2.07 -0.87
C VAL A 212 1.53 1.64 -2.33
N PHE A 213 0.59 2.24 -3.03
CA PHE A 213 0.28 1.87 -4.42
C PHE A 213 1.48 2.01 -5.37
N ASN A 214 2.26 3.08 -5.21
CA ASN A 214 3.42 3.35 -6.06
C ASN A 214 4.71 2.64 -5.61
N CYS A 215 4.89 2.43 -4.31
CA CYS A 215 6.16 1.97 -3.74
C CYS A 215 6.14 0.49 -3.35
N TYR A 216 4.97 -0.08 -2.99
CA TYR A 216 4.88 -1.48 -2.57
C TYR A 216 5.25 -2.50 -3.67
N PRO A 217 4.91 -2.29 -4.96
CA PRO A 217 5.37 -3.17 -6.03
C PRO A 217 6.91 -3.31 -6.08
N ALA A 218 7.65 -2.25 -5.74
CA ALA A 218 9.11 -2.34 -5.66
C ALA A 218 9.57 -3.21 -4.46
N ILE A 219 8.89 -3.12 -3.31
CA ILE A 219 9.16 -4.00 -2.16
C ILE A 219 8.89 -5.45 -2.53
N GLN A 220 7.77 -5.74 -3.21
CA GLN A 220 7.47 -7.08 -3.69
C GLN A 220 8.57 -7.59 -4.63
N LYS A 221 8.93 -6.81 -5.64
CA LYS A 221 9.90 -7.21 -6.68
C LYS A 221 11.31 -7.44 -6.14
N TYR A 222 11.80 -6.55 -5.26
CA TYR A 222 13.22 -6.55 -4.85
C TYR A 222 13.48 -7.21 -3.51
N ILE A 223 12.45 -7.41 -2.67
CA ILE A 223 12.63 -7.98 -1.34
C ILE A 223 11.79 -9.25 -1.16
N ILE A 224 10.46 -9.17 -1.41
CA ILE A 224 9.55 -10.27 -1.08
C ILE A 224 9.73 -11.43 -2.05
N ASN A 225 9.68 -11.20 -3.36
CA ASN A 225 9.81 -12.26 -4.36
C ASN A 225 11.16 -12.98 -4.25
N PRO A 226 12.33 -12.30 -4.21
CA PRO A 226 13.60 -13.00 -4.05
C PRO A 226 13.72 -13.82 -2.76
N PHE A 227 13.07 -13.40 -1.69
CA PHE A 227 13.05 -14.16 -0.44
C PHE A 227 12.29 -15.49 -0.58
N TYR A 228 11.13 -15.49 -1.23
CA TYR A 228 10.36 -16.71 -1.48
C TYR A 228 11.03 -17.60 -2.52
N GLU A 229 11.60 -17.04 -3.59
CA GLU A 229 12.35 -17.76 -4.60
C GLU A 229 13.56 -18.50 -4.02
N GLN A 230 14.31 -17.89 -3.11
CA GLN A 230 15.44 -18.53 -2.41
C GLN A 230 15.01 -19.72 -1.54
N GLN A 231 13.76 -19.73 -1.07
CA GLN A 231 13.20 -20.84 -0.29
C GLN A 231 12.50 -21.88 -1.16
N GLY A 232 12.45 -21.70 -2.48
CA GLY A 232 11.68 -22.55 -3.38
C GLY A 232 10.17 -22.48 -3.16
N LEU A 233 9.70 -21.37 -2.55
CA LEU A 233 8.29 -21.13 -2.25
C LEU A 233 7.75 -20.03 -3.16
N ARG A 234 6.47 -20.13 -3.50
CA ARG A 234 5.77 -19.07 -4.21
C ARG A 234 5.37 -17.96 -3.23
N ASN A 235 5.45 -16.71 -3.68
CA ASN A 235 4.97 -15.57 -2.90
C ASN A 235 3.43 -15.63 -2.79
N PRO A 236 2.86 -15.73 -1.56
CA PRO A 236 1.41 -15.81 -1.34
C PRO A 236 0.67 -14.49 -1.62
N GLU A 237 1.36 -13.46 -2.04
CA GLU A 237 0.79 -12.17 -2.43
C GLU A 237 0.59 -12.03 -3.93
N LEU A 238 1.13 -12.98 -4.72
CA LEU A 238 0.89 -13.04 -6.16
C LEU A 238 -0.42 -13.79 -6.41
N PRO A 239 -1.16 -13.43 -7.47
CA PRO A 239 -2.31 -14.19 -7.94
C PRO A 239 -1.93 -15.63 -8.23
N ASP A 240 -2.87 -16.56 -8.07
CA ASP A 240 -2.62 -17.96 -8.44
C ASP A 240 -2.45 -18.09 -9.96
N GLU A 241 -1.50 -18.92 -10.42
CA GLU A 241 -1.25 -19.12 -11.86
C GLU A 241 -2.44 -19.79 -12.54
N ASP A 242 -3.17 -20.63 -11.79
CA ASP A 242 -4.40 -21.26 -12.25
C ASP A 242 -5.47 -20.21 -12.60
N ASP A 243 -5.43 -19.04 -11.98
CA ASP A 243 -6.34 -17.92 -12.30
C ASP A 243 -5.91 -17.18 -13.60
N GLU A 244 -4.65 -17.32 -14.06
CA GLU A 244 -4.18 -16.74 -15.34
C GLU A 244 -4.40 -17.69 -16.52
N GLU A 245 -4.28 -19.02 -16.32
CA GLU A 245 -4.53 -20.01 -17.36
C GLU A 245 -6.02 -20.15 -17.70
N ASP A 246 -6.92 -19.91 -16.73
CA ASP A 246 -8.37 -19.90 -16.96
C ASP A 246 -8.86 -18.71 -17.83
N GLU A 247 -8.02 -17.68 -18.06
CA GLU A 247 -8.37 -16.57 -18.95
C GLU A 247 -8.38 -16.95 -20.44
N ASP A 248 -7.62 -17.98 -20.83
CA ASP A 248 -7.52 -18.45 -22.21
C ASP A 248 -8.51 -19.60 -22.53
N VAL A 249 -9.17 -20.14 -21.51
CA VAL A 249 -10.25 -21.09 -21.72
C VAL A 249 -11.51 -20.32 -22.13
N ILE A 250 -11.54 -19.94 -23.39
CA ILE A 250 -12.79 -19.65 -24.07
C ILE A 250 -13.59 -20.95 -23.97
N PHE A 251 -14.64 -20.97 -23.15
CA PHE A 251 -15.67 -21.99 -23.24
C PHE A 251 -16.24 -21.88 -24.64
N GLU A 252 -15.67 -22.60 -25.58
CA GLU A 252 -16.34 -22.92 -26.84
C GLU A 252 -17.55 -23.77 -26.44
N ASP A 253 -18.71 -23.16 -26.38
CA ASP A 253 -19.99 -23.85 -26.33
C ASP A 253 -20.10 -24.62 -27.66
N ARG A 254 -19.51 -25.82 -27.69
CA ARG A 254 -19.75 -26.80 -28.74
C ARG A 254 -21.16 -27.37 -28.44
N GLY A 255 -22.17 -26.59 -28.77
CA GLY A 255 -23.54 -27.05 -28.75
C GLY A 255 -23.68 -28.34 -29.56
N GLY A 256 -23.62 -29.47 -28.90
CA GLY A 256 -23.79 -30.76 -29.52
C GLY A 256 -23.23 -31.91 -28.68
N GLU A 257 -24.15 -32.67 -28.11
CA GLU A 257 -23.96 -34.00 -27.54
C GLU A 257 -22.96 -34.09 -26.35
N GLU A 258 -23.56 -33.99 -25.16
CA GLU A 258 -22.90 -34.43 -23.92
C GLU A 258 -22.46 -35.88 -24.06
N ALA A 259 -21.17 -36.14 -24.21
CA ALA A 259 -20.63 -37.45 -24.02
C ALA A 259 -20.99 -37.92 -22.59
N PRO A 260 -21.56 -39.11 -22.41
CA PRO A 260 -21.96 -39.58 -21.08
C PRO A 260 -20.76 -39.59 -20.16
N MET A 261 -20.85 -38.88 -19.02
CA MET A 261 -19.82 -38.87 -18.00
C MET A 261 -19.51 -40.31 -17.60
N ALA A 262 -18.29 -40.76 -17.87
CA ALA A 262 -17.79 -42.03 -17.38
C ALA A 262 -17.74 -41.96 -15.86
N ILE A 263 -18.72 -42.59 -15.20
CA ILE A 263 -18.72 -42.78 -13.76
C ILE A 263 -17.47 -43.56 -13.39
N LYS A 264 -16.45 -42.92 -12.84
CA LYS A 264 -15.30 -43.61 -12.22
C LYS A 264 -15.86 -44.41 -11.05
N LYS A 265 -16.02 -45.74 -11.28
CA LYS A 265 -16.31 -46.71 -10.24
C LYS A 265 -15.18 -46.64 -9.21
N ASN A 266 -15.43 -46.05 -8.07
CA ASN A 266 -14.53 -46.09 -6.92
C ASN A 266 -14.59 -47.51 -6.32
N ASP A 267 -13.66 -48.35 -6.79
CA ASP A 267 -13.44 -49.71 -6.24
C ASP A 267 -12.69 -49.60 -4.90
N LYS A 268 -13.40 -49.16 -3.85
CA LYS A 268 -12.94 -49.36 -2.48
C LYS A 268 -13.74 -50.50 -1.88
N GLY A 269 -13.21 -51.72 -2.07
CA GLY A 269 -13.63 -52.91 -1.37
C GLY A 269 -13.60 -52.70 0.17
N GLY A 270 -14.75 -52.48 0.77
CA GLY A 270 -14.91 -52.53 2.21
C GLY A 270 -14.72 -53.97 2.71
N LYS A 271 -13.68 -54.23 3.50
CA LYS A 271 -13.55 -55.44 4.28
C LYS A 271 -14.62 -55.46 5.37
N VAL A 272 -15.59 -56.38 5.28
CA VAL A 272 -16.51 -56.72 6.34
C VAL A 272 -15.74 -57.55 7.36
N ILE A 273 -15.58 -57.04 8.57
CA ILE A 273 -15.06 -57.82 9.71
C ILE A 273 -16.27 -58.56 10.33
N LYS A 274 -16.15 -59.89 10.39
CA LYS A 274 -17.04 -60.74 11.15
C LYS A 274 -16.67 -60.69 12.62
#